data_d7497ac020a39ece55c4f64891b9b780
#
_entry.id   d7497ac020a39ece55c4f64891b9b780
#
_cell.length_a   1.000
_cell.length_b   1.000
_cell.length_c   1.000
_cell.angle_alpha   90.00
_cell.angle_beta   90.00
_cell.angle_gamma   90.00
#
_symmetry.space_group_name_H-M   'P 1'
#
loop_
_entity.id
_entity.type
_entity.pdbx_description
1 polymer ?
#
loop_
_entity_poly.entity_id
_entity_poly.type
_entity_poly.pdbx_seq_one_letter_code
_entity_poly.pdbx_strand_id
1 'polypeptide(L)'
;DGEKYEIIANYFILSAGAANSAALLLKSKSEKFPHGLANSSGLVGKNWMVHNATFMVGFNPFRRNKTKFQKTLMLNDWYWDSPQGIPLGNIQMLGKLQAAMFKGARPWAPNWALKFLAEHSFDIYLESEDLPSQENKVTVDEDGVIRIHWKANNMKSHNQLVKSARRMLHRVGFPIVLKETMGIETNSHMCGTLVAGNDPRKSVLDSYCKA
;
A
#
# COMPACT_ATOMS: atom_id res chain seq x y z
N ASP A 1 29.71 12.78 -3.12
CA ASP A 1 30.97 13.53 -3.21
C ASP A 1 30.80 15.01 -2.83
N GLY A 2 29.56 15.55 -2.76
CA GLY A 2 29.28 16.94 -2.39
C GLY A 2 29.51 17.96 -3.52
N GLU A 3 29.92 17.52 -4.70
CA GLU A 3 30.05 18.39 -5.87
C GLU A 3 28.67 18.80 -6.41
N LYS A 4 28.59 20.07 -6.82
CA LYS A 4 27.38 20.62 -7.42
C LYS A 4 27.54 20.71 -8.92
N TYR A 5 26.57 20.18 -9.64
CA TYR A 5 26.51 20.26 -11.09
C TYR A 5 25.27 21.07 -11.50
N GLU A 6 25.41 21.86 -12.54
CA GLU A 6 24.30 22.54 -13.18
C GLU A 6 23.96 21.84 -14.49
N ILE A 7 22.70 21.48 -14.65
CA ILE A 7 22.18 20.81 -15.87
C ILE A 7 21.10 21.72 -16.46
N ILE A 8 21.30 22.09 -17.72
CA ILE A 8 20.35 22.86 -18.52
C ILE A 8 19.63 21.92 -19.48
N ALA A 9 18.30 21.92 -19.45
CA ALA A 9 17.46 21.13 -20.33
C ALA A 9 16.16 21.86 -20.66
N ASN A 10 15.56 21.53 -21.81
CA ASN A 10 14.26 22.06 -22.19
C ASN A 10 13.11 21.48 -21.33
N TYR A 11 13.26 20.25 -20.88
CA TYR A 11 12.30 19.53 -20.06
C TYR A 11 13.00 18.72 -18.97
N PHE A 12 12.42 18.72 -17.78
CA PHE A 12 12.83 17.88 -16.67
C PHE A 12 11.69 16.89 -16.35
N ILE A 13 11.99 15.61 -16.36
CA ILE A 13 11.02 14.55 -16.03
C ILE A 13 11.32 14.03 -14.63
N LEU A 14 10.37 14.21 -13.71
CA LEU A 14 10.48 13.74 -12.33
C LEU A 14 9.68 12.44 -12.14
N SER A 15 10.40 11.31 -11.99
CA SER A 15 9.83 9.96 -11.86
C SER A 15 10.47 9.20 -10.69
N ALA A 16 10.51 9.82 -9.49
CA ALA A 16 11.17 9.26 -8.32
C ALA A 16 10.22 8.52 -7.35
N GLY A 17 9.00 8.23 -7.77
CA GLY A 17 7.95 7.64 -6.93
C GLY A 17 7.28 8.67 -6.03
N ALA A 18 6.17 8.28 -5.39
CA ALA A 18 5.30 9.21 -4.66
C ALA A 18 6.02 9.98 -3.52
N ALA A 19 6.85 9.29 -2.73
CA ALA A 19 7.56 9.94 -1.63
C ALA A 19 8.65 10.89 -2.12
N ASN A 20 9.58 10.39 -2.94
CA ASN A 20 10.77 11.15 -3.33
C ASN A 20 10.45 12.28 -4.31
N SER A 21 9.47 12.10 -5.22
CA SER A 21 9.04 13.17 -6.11
C SER A 21 8.49 14.36 -5.32
N ALA A 22 7.60 14.10 -4.36
CA ALA A 22 7.06 15.15 -3.49
C ALA A 22 8.17 15.79 -2.64
N ALA A 23 9.05 14.99 -2.05
CA ALA A 23 10.13 15.48 -1.23
C ALA A 23 11.12 16.36 -2.02
N LEU A 24 11.44 15.98 -3.26
CA LEU A 24 12.30 16.77 -4.13
C LEU A 24 11.68 18.14 -4.43
N LEU A 25 10.40 18.18 -4.79
CA LEU A 25 9.69 19.45 -5.04
C LEU A 25 9.62 20.33 -3.79
N LEU A 26 9.35 19.75 -2.62
CA LEU A 26 9.32 20.46 -1.35
C LEU A 26 10.69 21.01 -0.94
N LYS A 27 11.79 20.32 -1.27
CA LYS A 27 13.17 20.76 -1.06
C LYS A 27 13.62 21.84 -2.06
N SER A 28 13.04 21.88 -3.24
CA SER A 28 13.40 22.78 -4.34
C SER A 28 12.83 24.19 -4.08
N LYS A 29 13.31 24.82 -3.01
CA LYS A 29 12.93 26.18 -2.59
C LYS A 29 13.83 27.23 -3.24
N SER A 30 13.25 28.38 -3.56
CA SER A 30 13.95 29.58 -4.01
C SER A 30 13.14 30.81 -3.63
N GLU A 31 13.66 32.02 -3.87
CA GLU A 31 12.89 33.25 -3.67
C GLU A 31 11.57 33.26 -4.46
N LYS A 32 11.59 32.73 -5.67
CA LYS A 32 10.39 32.58 -6.51
C LYS A 32 9.44 31.50 -6.01
N PHE A 33 9.96 30.45 -5.35
CA PHE A 33 9.21 29.29 -4.89
C PHE A 33 9.50 28.99 -3.41
N PRO A 34 9.08 29.87 -2.48
CA PRO A 34 9.47 29.76 -1.07
C PRO A 34 8.92 28.51 -0.37
N HIS A 35 7.83 27.94 -0.90
CA HIS A 35 7.19 26.72 -0.38
C HIS A 35 7.54 25.45 -1.15
N GLY A 36 8.56 25.51 -2.03
CA GLY A 36 8.95 24.43 -2.93
C GLY A 36 8.39 24.58 -4.34
N LEU A 37 9.02 23.92 -5.28
CA LEU A 37 8.64 23.95 -6.69
C LEU A 37 7.27 23.28 -6.90
N ALA A 38 6.45 23.79 -7.83
CA ALA A 38 5.11 23.31 -8.14
C ALA A 38 4.11 23.31 -6.96
N ASN A 39 4.39 24.03 -5.87
CA ASN A 39 3.60 24.00 -4.65
C ASN A 39 2.76 25.29 -4.41
N SER A 40 2.31 25.94 -5.47
CA SER A 40 1.43 27.10 -5.39
C SER A 40 0.07 26.79 -4.75
N SER A 41 -0.45 25.57 -4.97
CA SER A 41 -1.68 25.08 -4.33
C SER A 41 -1.50 24.66 -2.88
N GLY A 42 -0.25 24.47 -2.40
CA GLY A 42 0.06 23.89 -1.10
C GLY A 42 -0.30 22.41 -0.99
N LEU A 43 -0.43 21.68 -2.12
CA LEU A 43 -0.87 20.29 -2.18
C LEU A 43 0.27 19.30 -2.44
N VAL A 44 1.48 19.75 -2.75
CA VAL A 44 2.64 18.86 -2.91
C VAL A 44 2.86 18.08 -1.63
N GLY A 45 2.93 16.76 -1.76
CA GLY A 45 3.10 15.83 -0.64
C GLY A 45 1.80 15.43 0.06
N LYS A 46 0.67 16.12 -0.13
CA LYS A 46 -0.61 15.76 0.47
C LYS A 46 -1.31 14.63 -0.29
N ASN A 47 -2.34 14.05 0.33
CA ASN A 47 -3.11 12.92 -0.21
C ASN A 47 -2.26 11.66 -0.42
N TRP A 48 -1.27 11.42 0.42
CA TRP A 48 -0.56 10.16 0.43
C TRP A 48 -1.54 9.00 0.63
N MET A 49 -1.50 8.04 -0.25
CA MET A 49 -2.33 6.83 -0.21
C MET A 49 -1.47 5.58 -0.41
N VAL A 50 -1.89 4.51 0.24
CA VAL A 50 -1.42 3.14 0.04
C VAL A 50 -2.64 2.22 0.07
N HIS A 51 -2.48 0.90 -0.08
CA HIS A 51 -3.58 -0.01 0.16
C HIS A 51 -3.78 -0.24 1.67
N ASN A 52 -5.04 -0.34 2.11
CA ASN A 52 -5.32 -1.04 3.36
C ASN A 52 -5.16 -2.53 3.10
N ALA A 53 -4.25 -3.18 3.79
CA ALA A 53 -3.87 -4.54 3.48
C ALA A 53 -3.98 -5.47 4.70
N THR A 54 -4.42 -6.71 4.47
CA THR A 54 -4.46 -7.76 5.48
C THR A 54 -3.97 -9.07 4.88
N PHE A 55 -3.00 -9.67 5.54
CA PHE A 55 -2.59 -11.03 5.27
C PHE A 55 -3.52 -12.01 6.00
N MET A 56 -3.95 -13.07 5.34
CA MET A 56 -4.84 -14.05 5.95
C MET A 56 -4.42 -15.48 5.58
N VAL A 57 -4.45 -16.36 6.57
CA VAL A 57 -4.05 -17.75 6.46
C VAL A 57 -5.21 -18.64 6.88
N GLY A 58 -5.77 -19.37 5.94
CA GLY A 58 -6.69 -20.48 6.23
C GLY A 58 -5.88 -21.72 6.58
N PHE A 59 -6.08 -22.29 7.76
CA PHE A 59 -5.37 -23.47 8.25
C PHE A 59 -6.34 -24.63 8.50
N ASN A 60 -5.97 -25.81 7.97
CA ASN A 60 -6.67 -27.05 8.24
C ASN A 60 -5.65 -28.13 8.59
N PRO A 61 -5.55 -28.58 9.87
CA PRO A 61 -4.54 -29.54 10.31
C PRO A 61 -4.67 -30.93 9.66
N PHE A 62 -5.82 -31.24 9.10
CA PHE A 62 -6.10 -32.55 8.47
C PHE A 62 -5.92 -32.54 6.95
N ARG A 63 -5.69 -31.36 6.34
CA ARG A 63 -5.58 -31.22 4.89
C ARG A 63 -4.25 -30.58 4.49
N ARG A 64 -3.36 -31.43 3.96
CA ARG A 64 -2.06 -30.94 3.48
C ARG A 64 -2.21 -30.20 2.16
N ASN A 65 -1.64 -29.01 2.07
CA ASN A 65 -1.55 -28.23 0.84
C ASN A 65 -0.18 -28.49 0.18
N LYS A 66 -0.19 -29.22 -0.93
CA LYS A 66 1.01 -29.55 -1.71
C LYS A 66 1.35 -28.50 -2.78
N THR A 67 0.57 -27.43 -2.86
CA THR A 67 0.77 -26.37 -3.86
C THR A 67 2.12 -25.69 -3.69
N LYS A 68 2.84 -25.54 -4.79
CA LYS A 68 4.13 -24.83 -4.85
C LYS A 68 4.06 -23.57 -5.70
N PHE A 69 2.98 -23.41 -6.45
CA PHE A 69 2.79 -22.27 -7.33
C PHE A 69 2.57 -20.98 -6.54
N GLN A 70 3.08 -19.90 -7.12
CA GLN A 70 2.90 -18.56 -6.59
C GLN A 70 1.78 -17.86 -7.35
N LYS A 71 1.08 -16.95 -6.69
CA LYS A 71 0.14 -15.96 -7.24
C LYS A 71 -0.68 -16.46 -8.45
N THR A 72 -1.42 -17.54 -8.25
CA THR A 72 -2.22 -18.19 -9.30
C THR A 72 -3.71 -17.86 -9.22
N LEU A 73 -4.17 -17.20 -8.17
CA LEU A 73 -5.57 -16.89 -7.94
C LEU A 73 -5.74 -15.44 -7.49
N MET A 74 -6.75 -14.78 -8.09
CA MET A 74 -7.25 -13.48 -7.68
C MET A 74 -8.77 -13.49 -7.73
N LEU A 75 -9.42 -12.90 -6.75
CA LEU A 75 -10.87 -12.75 -6.64
C LEU A 75 -11.21 -11.27 -6.62
N ASN A 76 -11.93 -10.81 -7.65
CA ASN A 76 -12.35 -9.43 -7.83
C ASN A 76 -13.87 -9.24 -7.73
N ASP A 77 -14.59 -10.26 -7.23
CA ASP A 77 -16.05 -10.26 -7.14
C ASP A 77 -16.59 -9.06 -6.35
N TRP A 78 -15.82 -8.54 -5.41
CA TRP A 78 -16.19 -7.39 -4.58
C TRP A 78 -15.40 -6.12 -4.88
N TYR A 79 -14.72 -6.09 -6.03
CA TYR A 79 -13.83 -4.98 -6.38
C TYR A 79 -14.62 -3.70 -6.70
N TRP A 80 -15.67 -3.81 -7.52
CA TRP A 80 -16.51 -2.68 -7.91
C TRP A 80 -17.79 -2.58 -7.09
N ASP A 81 -18.36 -3.70 -6.72
CA ASP A 81 -19.61 -3.77 -5.95
C ASP A 81 -19.58 -4.97 -5.01
N SER A 82 -20.45 -4.95 -4.03
CA SER A 82 -20.60 -6.00 -3.05
C SER A 82 -22.08 -6.11 -2.63
N PRO A 83 -22.49 -7.21 -1.95
CA PRO A 83 -23.82 -7.30 -1.37
C PRO A 83 -24.19 -6.18 -0.40
N GLN A 84 -23.23 -5.35 0.01
CA GLN A 84 -23.40 -4.18 0.84
C GLN A 84 -23.52 -2.87 0.05
N GLY A 85 -23.48 -2.93 -1.27
CA GLY A 85 -23.56 -1.76 -2.17
C GLY A 85 -22.35 -0.85 -2.11
N ILE A 86 -21.17 -1.35 -1.68
CA ILE A 86 -19.92 -0.60 -1.63
C ILE A 86 -18.77 -1.43 -2.20
N PRO A 87 -17.80 -0.82 -2.88
CA PRO A 87 -16.55 -1.47 -3.25
C PRO A 87 -15.78 -1.94 -2.02
N LEU A 88 -15.27 -3.17 -2.03
CA LEU A 88 -14.49 -3.72 -0.92
C LEU A 88 -13.01 -3.83 -1.26
N GLY A 89 -12.67 -4.28 -2.45
CA GLY A 89 -11.31 -4.53 -2.89
C GLY A 89 -11.10 -5.92 -3.47
N ASN A 90 -9.85 -6.36 -3.53
CA ASN A 90 -9.49 -7.66 -4.09
C ASN A 90 -8.93 -8.63 -3.04
N ILE A 91 -8.94 -9.91 -3.39
CA ILE A 91 -8.29 -10.99 -2.66
C ILE A 91 -7.36 -11.70 -3.63
N GLN A 92 -6.09 -11.84 -3.29
CA GLN A 92 -5.11 -12.48 -4.15
C GLN A 92 -4.20 -13.42 -3.36
N MET A 93 -3.60 -14.37 -4.07
CA MET A 93 -2.49 -15.15 -3.55
C MET A 93 -1.19 -14.36 -3.78
N LEU A 94 -0.35 -14.23 -2.78
CA LEU A 94 1.02 -13.69 -2.93
C LEU A 94 2.06 -14.80 -3.15
N GLY A 95 1.65 -16.02 -3.03
CA GLY A 95 2.48 -17.20 -3.06
C GLY A 95 2.29 -18.03 -1.81
N LYS A 96 2.82 -19.25 -1.83
CA LYS A 96 2.77 -20.15 -0.68
C LYS A 96 3.78 -19.71 0.36
N LEU A 97 3.31 -19.32 1.54
CA LEU A 97 4.19 -18.99 2.67
C LEU A 97 5.01 -20.19 3.10
N GLN A 98 6.28 -19.93 3.31
CA GLN A 98 7.25 -20.91 3.80
C GLN A 98 7.46 -20.77 5.31
N ALA A 99 7.89 -21.85 5.97
CA ALA A 99 8.15 -21.83 7.41
C ALA A 99 9.14 -20.72 7.84
N ALA A 100 10.14 -20.43 7.01
CA ALA A 100 11.11 -19.35 7.26
C ALA A 100 10.46 -17.96 7.29
N MET A 101 9.44 -17.73 6.45
CA MET A 101 8.70 -16.46 6.43
C MET A 101 7.87 -16.29 7.69
N PHE A 102 7.19 -17.36 8.14
CA PHE A 102 6.50 -17.37 9.43
C PHE A 102 7.45 -17.16 10.59
N LYS A 103 8.69 -17.68 10.50
CA LYS A 103 9.72 -17.52 11.54
C LYS A 103 10.12 -16.06 11.70
N GLY A 104 10.22 -15.30 10.61
CA GLY A 104 10.45 -13.86 10.66
C GLY A 104 9.38 -13.10 11.46
N ALA A 105 8.09 -13.46 11.26
CA ALA A 105 6.97 -12.85 11.99
C ALA A 105 6.80 -13.38 13.43
N ARG A 106 7.24 -14.62 13.70
CA ARG A 106 7.08 -15.30 15.00
C ARG A 106 8.38 -16.03 15.40
N PRO A 107 9.45 -15.29 15.80
CA PRO A 107 10.78 -15.85 16.10
C PRO A 107 10.78 -16.90 17.23
N TRP A 108 9.85 -16.78 18.17
CA TRP A 108 9.70 -17.68 19.33
C TRP A 108 9.07 -19.03 18.97
N ALA A 109 8.36 -19.15 17.84
CA ALA A 109 7.63 -20.37 17.49
C ALA A 109 8.59 -21.50 17.04
N PRO A 110 8.35 -22.77 17.45
CA PRO A 110 9.18 -23.90 17.03
C PRO A 110 9.11 -24.13 15.51
N ASN A 111 10.25 -24.45 14.89
CA ASN A 111 10.33 -24.66 13.44
C ASN A 111 9.39 -25.76 12.92
N TRP A 112 9.22 -26.84 13.67
CA TRP A 112 8.30 -27.91 13.28
C TRP A 112 6.84 -27.44 13.20
N ALA A 113 6.41 -26.60 14.15
CA ALA A 113 5.05 -26.06 14.17
C ALA A 113 4.82 -25.10 12.99
N LEU A 114 5.82 -24.24 12.67
CA LEU A 114 5.75 -23.34 11.52
C LEU A 114 5.76 -24.11 10.19
N LYS A 115 6.53 -25.20 10.11
CA LYS A 115 6.53 -26.09 8.94
C LYS A 115 5.17 -26.76 8.78
N PHE A 116 4.61 -27.28 9.87
CA PHE A 116 3.27 -27.88 9.87
C PHE A 116 2.20 -26.87 9.45
N LEU A 117 2.24 -25.66 10.00
CA LEU A 117 1.35 -24.56 9.58
C LEU A 117 1.51 -24.28 8.08
N ALA A 118 2.73 -24.09 7.60
CA ALA A 118 3.00 -23.83 6.19
C ALA A 118 2.47 -24.94 5.26
N GLU A 119 2.63 -26.22 5.65
CA GLU A 119 2.19 -27.36 4.84
C GLU A 119 0.67 -27.58 4.84
N HIS A 120 -0.07 -26.97 5.78
CA HIS A 120 -1.51 -27.18 5.97
C HIS A 120 -2.31 -25.88 5.83
N SER A 121 -1.70 -24.83 5.29
CA SER A 121 -2.34 -23.52 5.10
C SER A 121 -2.63 -23.20 3.64
N PHE A 122 -3.56 -22.27 3.45
CA PHE A 122 -3.84 -21.55 2.23
C PHE A 122 -3.74 -20.06 2.52
N ASP A 123 -2.90 -19.37 1.78
CA ASP A 123 -2.46 -18.02 2.10
C ASP A 123 -3.04 -17.03 1.11
N ILE A 124 -3.72 -16.00 1.61
CA ILE A 124 -4.32 -14.95 0.79
C ILE A 124 -3.93 -13.57 1.33
N TYR A 125 -3.92 -12.61 0.43
CA TYR A 125 -3.67 -11.21 0.70
C TYR A 125 -4.87 -10.39 0.25
N LEU A 126 -5.34 -9.52 1.11
CA LEU A 126 -6.48 -8.68 0.89
C LEU A 126 -6.04 -7.24 0.78
N GLU A 127 -6.48 -6.57 -0.27
CA GLU A 127 -6.22 -5.16 -0.49
C GLU A 127 -7.52 -4.42 -0.74
N SER A 128 -7.67 -3.31 -0.06
CA SER A 128 -8.76 -2.35 -0.28
C SER A 128 -8.20 -0.95 -0.47
N GLU A 129 -8.99 -0.10 -1.07
CA GLU A 129 -8.64 1.27 -1.38
C GLU A 129 -8.47 2.09 -0.10
N ASP A 130 -7.38 2.86 -0.05
CA ASP A 130 -7.22 4.01 0.84
C ASP A 130 -7.76 5.25 0.11
N LEU A 131 -8.35 6.19 0.83
CA LEU A 131 -8.95 7.38 0.24
C LEU A 131 -8.04 8.60 0.42
N PRO A 132 -8.07 9.57 -0.51
CA PRO A 132 -7.27 10.78 -0.38
C PRO A 132 -7.65 11.57 0.87
N SER A 133 -6.64 11.98 1.62
CA SER A 133 -6.77 12.85 2.79
C SER A 133 -5.55 13.76 2.88
N GLN A 134 -5.77 15.06 3.07
CA GLN A 134 -4.66 16.01 3.22
C GLN A 134 -3.87 15.81 4.52
N GLU A 135 -4.42 15.10 5.50
CA GLU A 135 -3.71 14.71 6.72
C GLU A 135 -2.69 13.60 6.46
N ASN A 136 -2.94 12.75 5.46
CA ASN A 136 -1.99 11.76 4.98
C ASN A 136 -1.03 12.45 3.99
N LYS A 137 0.24 12.58 4.38
CA LYS A 137 1.16 13.44 3.63
C LYS A 137 2.62 13.03 3.78
N VAL A 138 3.40 13.43 2.80
CA VAL A 138 4.86 13.46 2.83
C VAL A 138 5.29 14.86 3.22
N THR A 139 6.19 14.97 4.17
CA THR A 139 6.85 16.22 4.57
C THR A 139 8.35 16.04 4.56
N VAL A 140 9.07 17.15 4.56
CA VAL A 140 10.52 17.20 4.71
C VAL A 140 10.82 18.11 5.88
N ASP A 141 11.59 17.61 6.85
CA ASP A 141 12.01 18.41 8.00
C ASP A 141 13.21 19.32 7.66
N GLU A 142 13.67 20.10 8.63
CA GLU A 142 14.78 21.06 8.47
C GLU A 142 16.11 20.36 8.14
N ASP A 143 16.30 19.14 8.62
CA ASP A 143 17.47 18.31 8.33
C ASP A 143 17.39 17.63 6.96
N GLY A 144 16.29 17.83 6.24
CA GLY A 144 16.05 17.23 4.93
C GLY A 144 15.56 15.77 4.98
N VAL A 145 15.17 15.27 6.14
CA VAL A 145 14.62 13.91 6.29
C VAL A 145 13.18 13.87 5.81
N ILE A 146 12.88 12.87 4.99
CA ILE A 146 11.51 12.61 4.49
C ILE A 146 10.69 11.93 5.58
N ARG A 147 9.56 12.53 5.92
CA ARG A 147 8.61 11.96 6.87
C ARG A 147 7.28 11.68 6.20
N ILE A 148 6.73 10.49 6.47
CA ILE A 148 5.43 10.08 5.98
C ILE A 148 4.47 10.07 7.17
N HIS A 149 3.43 10.88 7.07
CA HIS A 149 2.30 10.90 8.01
C HIS A 149 1.14 10.17 7.33
N TRP A 150 0.78 9.02 7.89
CA TRP A 150 -0.31 8.22 7.35
C TRP A 150 -1.18 7.64 8.45
N LYS A 151 -2.47 7.74 8.24
CA LYS A 151 -3.48 7.09 9.05
C LYS A 151 -4.44 6.37 8.11
N ALA A 152 -4.56 5.06 8.29
CA ALA A 152 -5.49 4.24 7.51
C ALA A 152 -6.92 4.80 7.58
N ASN A 153 -7.56 4.90 6.44
CA ASN A 153 -8.95 5.30 6.30
C ASN A 153 -9.72 4.25 5.49
N ASN A 154 -10.99 4.50 5.17
CA ASN A 154 -11.86 3.53 4.48
C ASN A 154 -11.92 2.13 5.15
N MET A 155 -11.68 2.07 6.45
CA MET A 155 -11.60 0.82 7.22
C MET A 155 -12.92 0.05 7.29
N LYS A 156 -14.06 0.70 7.02
CA LYS A 156 -15.35 0.02 6.92
C LYS A 156 -15.35 -0.97 5.76
N SER A 157 -14.90 -0.53 4.60
CA SER A 157 -14.76 -1.36 3.39
C SER A 157 -13.77 -2.50 3.62
N HIS A 158 -12.58 -2.17 4.14
CA HIS A 158 -11.54 -3.14 4.44
C HIS A 158 -12.00 -4.22 5.43
N ASN A 159 -12.62 -3.83 6.54
CA ASN A 159 -13.10 -4.78 7.54
C ASN A 159 -14.20 -5.69 6.99
N GLN A 160 -15.03 -5.19 6.08
CA GLN A 160 -16.04 -6.00 5.41
C GLN A 160 -15.41 -7.01 4.44
N LEU A 161 -14.36 -6.63 3.70
CA LEU A 161 -13.56 -7.52 2.86
C LEU A 161 -12.95 -8.66 3.70
N VAL A 162 -12.30 -8.31 4.81
CA VAL A 162 -11.71 -9.26 5.78
C VAL A 162 -12.77 -10.25 6.31
N LYS A 163 -13.94 -9.75 6.68
CA LYS A 163 -15.05 -10.58 7.15
C LYS A 163 -15.57 -11.53 6.07
N SER A 164 -15.67 -11.07 4.84
CA SER A 164 -16.12 -11.86 3.69
C SER A 164 -15.11 -12.95 3.32
N ALA A 165 -13.82 -12.58 3.28
CA ALA A 165 -12.73 -13.54 3.04
C ALA A 165 -12.66 -14.63 4.12
N ARG A 166 -12.84 -14.25 5.39
CA ARG A 166 -12.88 -15.23 6.49
C ARG A 166 -14.01 -16.23 6.32
N ARG A 167 -15.24 -15.75 5.98
CA ARG A 167 -16.40 -16.64 5.71
C ARG A 167 -16.14 -17.55 4.52
N MET A 168 -15.52 -17.02 3.46
CA MET A 168 -15.13 -17.81 2.29
C MET A 168 -14.16 -18.93 2.69
N LEU A 169 -13.11 -18.65 3.43
CA LEU A 169 -12.14 -19.64 3.90
C LEU A 169 -12.81 -20.74 4.74
N HIS A 170 -13.72 -20.39 5.63
CA HIS A 170 -14.48 -21.38 6.40
C HIS A 170 -15.35 -22.26 5.49
N ARG A 171 -16.03 -21.69 4.49
CA ARG A 171 -16.85 -22.44 3.54
C ARG A 171 -16.05 -23.41 2.68
N VAL A 172 -14.82 -23.10 2.32
CA VAL A 172 -13.95 -24.00 1.54
C VAL A 172 -13.14 -24.96 2.40
N GLY A 173 -13.46 -25.04 3.69
CA GLY A 173 -12.97 -26.09 4.59
C GLY A 173 -11.72 -25.75 5.41
N PHE A 174 -11.47 -24.47 5.68
CA PHE A 174 -10.43 -24.04 6.63
C PHE A 174 -11.07 -23.67 7.96
N PRO A 175 -11.04 -24.54 8.99
CA PRO A 175 -11.68 -24.30 10.28
C PRO A 175 -11.02 -23.18 11.08
N ILE A 176 -9.74 -22.96 10.86
CA ILE A 176 -8.95 -21.93 11.57
C ILE A 176 -8.51 -20.88 10.55
N VAL A 177 -8.76 -19.60 10.86
CA VAL A 177 -8.34 -18.48 10.02
C VAL A 177 -7.57 -17.49 10.87
N LEU A 178 -6.29 -17.38 10.58
CA LEU A 178 -5.38 -16.39 11.16
C LEU A 178 -5.34 -15.16 10.27
N LYS A 179 -5.12 -13.99 10.84
CA LYS A 179 -4.96 -12.74 10.06
C LYS A 179 -3.93 -11.83 10.71
N GLU A 180 -3.31 -11.01 9.87
CA GLU A 180 -2.41 -9.92 10.28
C GLU A 180 -2.69 -8.71 9.39
N THR A 181 -3.09 -7.60 10.01
CA THR A 181 -3.28 -6.33 9.29
C THR A 181 -1.91 -5.67 9.12
N MET A 182 -1.61 -5.27 7.90
CA MET A 182 -0.33 -4.68 7.55
C MET A 182 -0.31 -3.19 7.86
N GLY A 183 0.81 -2.73 8.38
CA GLY A 183 1.11 -1.32 8.57
C GLY A 183 1.76 -0.69 7.34
N ILE A 184 2.09 0.59 7.44
CA ILE A 184 2.71 1.37 6.36
C ILE A 184 4.06 0.79 5.92
N GLU A 185 4.78 0.14 6.81
CA GLU A 185 6.11 -0.45 6.58
C GLU A 185 6.10 -1.63 5.61
N THR A 186 4.94 -2.25 5.41
CA THR A 186 4.78 -3.41 4.54
C THR A 186 3.92 -3.13 3.31
N ASN A 187 3.28 -1.96 3.27
CA ASN A 187 2.44 -1.56 2.14
C ASN A 187 3.29 -1.04 0.98
N SER A 188 2.84 -1.35 -0.22
CA SER A 188 3.38 -0.87 -1.50
C SER A 188 2.32 -0.06 -2.26
N HIS A 189 2.62 0.30 -3.50
CA HIS A 189 1.72 1.02 -4.40
C HIS A 189 1.31 2.41 -3.89
N MET A 190 2.30 3.17 -3.47
CA MET A 190 2.14 4.53 -2.97
C MET A 190 1.76 5.50 -4.08
N CYS A 191 0.80 6.38 -3.81
CA CYS A 191 0.33 7.38 -4.77
C CYS A 191 -0.22 8.64 -4.08
N GLY A 192 -0.75 9.58 -4.87
CA GLY A 192 -1.56 10.71 -4.43
C GLY A 192 -0.82 12.02 -4.19
N THR A 193 0.47 12.01 -3.93
CA THR A 193 1.25 13.17 -3.46
C THR A 193 1.45 14.31 -4.46
N LEU A 194 1.17 14.06 -5.74
CA LEU A 194 1.21 15.04 -6.82
C LEU A 194 -0.08 14.92 -7.64
N VAL A 195 -1.19 15.34 -7.05
CA VAL A 195 -2.51 15.17 -7.64
C VAL A 195 -2.65 15.98 -8.94
N ALA A 196 -3.11 15.34 -10.02
CA ALA A 196 -3.41 15.98 -11.29
C ALA A 196 -4.86 16.47 -11.35
N GLY A 197 -5.11 17.56 -12.09
CA GLY A 197 -6.46 18.08 -12.27
C GLY A 197 -6.52 19.36 -13.09
N ASN A 198 -7.73 19.83 -13.39
CA ASN A 198 -7.96 21.00 -14.23
C ASN A 198 -8.03 22.32 -13.44
N ASP A 199 -8.08 22.29 -12.12
CA ASP A 199 -8.09 23.48 -11.27
C ASP A 199 -6.75 23.58 -10.51
N PRO A 200 -5.90 24.57 -10.84
CA PRO A 200 -4.57 24.71 -10.22
C PRO A 200 -4.63 25.01 -8.71
N ARG A 201 -5.80 25.37 -8.18
CA ARG A 201 -6.01 25.55 -6.73
C ARG A 201 -6.25 24.22 -6.00
N LYS A 202 -6.58 23.15 -6.74
CA LYS A 202 -6.95 21.82 -6.25
C LYS A 202 -6.05 20.71 -6.76
N SER A 203 -5.05 21.06 -7.56
CA SER A 203 -4.11 20.12 -8.15
C SER A 203 -2.67 20.66 -8.09
N VAL A 204 -1.71 19.77 -8.24
CA VAL A 204 -0.28 20.07 -8.40
C VAL A 204 0.09 20.01 -9.87
N LEU A 205 -0.49 19.08 -10.60
CA LEU A 205 -0.24 18.82 -12.01
C LEU A 205 -1.51 19.09 -12.82
N ASP A 206 -1.33 19.46 -14.08
CA ASP A 206 -2.41 19.49 -15.06
C ASP A 206 -2.77 18.06 -15.56
N SER A 207 -3.70 17.97 -16.52
CA SER A 207 -4.12 16.69 -17.12
C SER A 207 -3.02 16.00 -17.96
N TYR A 208 -1.93 16.69 -18.26
CA TYR A 208 -0.76 16.17 -18.98
C TYR A 208 0.42 15.86 -18.07
N CYS A 209 0.19 15.82 -16.74
CA CYS A 209 1.23 15.63 -15.71
C CYS A 209 2.30 16.73 -15.68
N LYS A 210 1.97 17.94 -16.14
CA LYS A 210 2.86 19.09 -16.12
C LYS A 210 2.56 19.96 -14.90
N ALA A 211 3.61 20.42 -14.22
CA ALA A 211 3.57 21.37 -13.11
C ALA A 211 3.77 22.80 -13.58
#